data_24aafbb43086fa2ba5994972b5424adb
#
_entry.id   24aafbb43086fa2ba5994972b5424adb
#
_cell.length_a   1.000
_cell.length_b   1.000
_cell.length_c   1.000
_cell.angle_alpha   90.00
_cell.angle_beta   90.00
_cell.angle_gamma   90.00
#
_symmetry.space_group_name_H-M   'P 1'
#
loop_
_entity.id
_entity.type
_entity.pdbx_description
1 polymer ?
#
loop_
_entity_poly.entity_id
_entity_poly.type
_entity_poly.pdbx_seq_one_letter_code
_entity_poly.pdbx_strand_id
1 'polypeptide(L)'
;MIRLVVIGLGSRAAGLLKCLAKVDPQAELSAVVDPDPAGVRRRLEGSLWRLEERQFISLEEFLARASQFDGALIASRCHLHTALACAVAKTGLPLFLEKPVAITHAQLDALAQAFAGRMDSVVVSFPLRVTPLFRRVREILRSGELGTVNHVQAVNFAPYGGVYFSRWHRDYDLNGGLWLQKATHDFDYLNQLIDTPPRRIAAMETRRIYGGDKPPELWCSACDSTATCPESPVNIPRRGDDGGICAGDHVHGGDHPCVFSSISNRHHDAASCLIWYDGGILASYTQNFVARRSAATRGARITGYLATLEFDWHHNSLTRTEHHGQQVKTEALAEPVGGHGGGDTELLRNFLAVIRRREASISPLQDGMLSAAMSLAARDAVNSGRSEPVRRFGNSPTGAFIDPIGKAHDHQ
;
A
#
# COMPACT_ATOMS: atom_id res chain seq x y z
N MET A 1 -25.08 -6.59 -15.99
CA MET A 1 -23.73 -7.18 -16.10
C MET A 1 -22.76 -6.01 -16.16
N ILE A 2 -21.66 -6.04 -15.39
CA ILE A 2 -20.62 -4.99 -15.40
C ILE A 2 -19.47 -5.49 -16.27
N ARG A 3 -19.06 -4.69 -17.24
CA ARG A 3 -18.00 -4.98 -18.19
C ARG A 3 -16.73 -4.23 -17.79
N LEU A 4 -15.68 -4.96 -17.44
CA LEU A 4 -14.44 -4.38 -16.95
C LEU A 4 -13.31 -4.56 -17.96
N VAL A 5 -12.44 -3.56 -18.03
CA VAL A 5 -11.13 -3.65 -18.66
C VAL A 5 -10.05 -3.68 -17.55
N VAL A 6 -9.08 -4.57 -17.70
CA VAL A 6 -7.91 -4.64 -16.81
C VAL A 6 -6.65 -4.20 -17.57
N ILE A 7 -5.93 -3.23 -17.02
CA ILE A 7 -4.70 -2.68 -17.58
C ILE A 7 -3.53 -3.11 -16.69
N GLY A 8 -2.72 -4.06 -17.21
CA GLY A 8 -1.69 -4.75 -16.44
C GLY A 8 -2.27 -5.91 -15.62
N LEU A 9 -2.22 -7.13 -16.15
CA LEU A 9 -2.71 -8.32 -15.47
C LEU A 9 -1.56 -9.17 -14.93
N GLY A 10 -0.85 -8.61 -13.94
CA GLY A 10 0.12 -9.34 -13.11
C GLY A 10 -0.53 -10.17 -12.01
N SER A 11 0.28 -10.75 -11.12
CA SER A 11 -0.19 -11.57 -9.98
C SER A 11 -1.19 -10.80 -9.10
N ARG A 12 -0.98 -9.49 -8.88
CA ARG A 12 -1.89 -8.65 -8.08
C ARG A 12 -3.28 -8.56 -8.71
N ALA A 13 -3.37 -8.25 -10.00
CA ALA A 13 -4.64 -8.20 -10.72
C ALA A 13 -5.34 -9.56 -10.74
N ALA A 14 -4.60 -10.66 -10.94
CA ALA A 14 -5.16 -12.01 -10.89
C ALA A 14 -5.76 -12.32 -9.51
N GLY A 15 -5.11 -11.89 -8.42
CA GLY A 15 -5.64 -12.00 -7.05
C GLY A 15 -6.93 -11.19 -6.87
N LEU A 16 -6.97 -9.93 -7.36
CA LEU A 16 -8.17 -9.09 -7.32
C LEU A 16 -9.33 -9.71 -8.13
N LEU A 17 -9.05 -10.26 -9.29
CA LEU A 17 -10.07 -10.94 -10.10
C LEU A 17 -10.66 -12.17 -9.39
N LYS A 18 -9.85 -12.92 -8.62
CA LYS A 18 -10.37 -14.02 -7.78
C LYS A 18 -11.33 -13.51 -6.69
N CYS A 19 -11.03 -12.36 -6.10
CA CYS A 19 -11.93 -11.70 -5.14
C CYS A 19 -13.19 -11.17 -5.84
N LEU A 20 -13.04 -10.55 -7.01
CA LEU A 20 -14.15 -10.00 -7.79
C LEU A 20 -15.17 -11.08 -8.16
N ALA A 21 -14.73 -12.27 -8.58
CA ALA A 21 -15.60 -13.40 -8.90
C ALA A 21 -16.48 -13.84 -7.72
N LYS A 22 -16.02 -13.63 -6.48
CA LYS A 22 -16.79 -13.90 -5.26
C LYS A 22 -17.78 -12.78 -4.92
N VAL A 23 -17.42 -11.53 -5.25
CA VAL A 23 -18.25 -10.35 -4.96
C VAL A 23 -19.40 -10.22 -5.95
N ASP A 24 -19.11 -10.41 -7.22
CA ASP A 24 -20.10 -10.35 -8.31
C ASP A 24 -19.76 -11.37 -9.41
N PRO A 25 -20.34 -12.57 -9.32
CA PRO A 25 -20.11 -13.62 -10.33
C PRO A 25 -20.60 -13.26 -11.74
N GLN A 26 -21.40 -12.20 -11.88
CA GLN A 26 -21.91 -11.70 -13.15
C GLN A 26 -21.04 -10.58 -13.76
N ALA A 27 -20.02 -10.13 -13.05
CA ALA A 27 -19.05 -9.19 -13.62
C ALA A 27 -18.27 -9.88 -14.75
N GLU A 28 -17.97 -9.15 -15.80
CA GLU A 28 -17.29 -9.66 -17.00
C GLU A 28 -15.93 -8.97 -17.17
N LEU A 29 -14.88 -9.77 -17.36
CA LEU A 29 -13.59 -9.30 -17.84
C LEU A 29 -13.66 -9.20 -19.37
N SER A 30 -14.08 -8.05 -19.87
CA SER A 30 -14.38 -7.84 -21.29
C SER A 30 -13.15 -7.55 -22.13
N ALA A 31 -12.07 -6.99 -21.51
CA ALA A 31 -10.79 -6.76 -22.19
C ALA A 31 -9.60 -6.71 -21.24
N VAL A 32 -8.42 -6.97 -21.78
CA VAL A 32 -7.13 -6.86 -21.09
C VAL A 32 -6.16 -6.08 -21.96
N VAL A 33 -5.48 -5.11 -21.35
CA VAL A 33 -4.35 -4.37 -21.92
C VAL A 33 -3.09 -4.83 -21.18
N ASP A 34 -2.32 -5.73 -21.77
CA ASP A 34 -1.08 -6.27 -21.18
C ASP A 34 -0.10 -6.67 -22.29
N PRO A 35 1.20 -6.36 -22.17
CA PRO A 35 2.20 -6.71 -23.18
C PRO A 35 2.55 -8.21 -23.23
N ASP A 36 2.09 -9.02 -22.24
CA ASP A 36 2.35 -10.46 -22.13
C ASP A 36 1.05 -11.30 -22.09
N PRO A 37 0.33 -11.44 -23.22
CA PRO A 37 -0.90 -12.22 -23.28
C PRO A 37 -0.73 -13.69 -22.83
N ALA A 38 0.40 -14.30 -23.16
CA ALA A 38 0.71 -15.67 -22.75
C ALA A 38 0.85 -15.81 -21.24
N GLY A 39 1.54 -14.87 -20.59
CA GLY A 39 1.65 -14.80 -19.15
C GLY A 39 0.32 -14.51 -18.45
N VAL A 40 -0.53 -13.68 -19.06
CA VAL A 40 -1.88 -13.42 -18.56
C VAL A 40 -2.68 -14.73 -18.54
N ARG A 41 -2.69 -15.50 -19.63
CA ARG A 41 -3.39 -16.78 -19.68
C ARG A 41 -2.92 -17.75 -18.62
N ARG A 42 -1.59 -17.90 -18.45
CA ARG A 42 -1.02 -18.74 -17.37
C ARG A 42 -1.49 -18.32 -15.97
N ARG A 43 -1.57 -17.00 -15.71
CA ARG A 43 -2.01 -16.48 -14.38
C ARG A 43 -3.50 -16.70 -14.13
N LEU A 44 -4.29 -16.84 -15.17
CA LEU A 44 -5.73 -17.11 -15.10
C LEU A 44 -6.09 -18.59 -15.18
N GLU A 45 -5.12 -19.50 -15.36
CA GLU A 45 -5.37 -20.95 -15.36
C GLU A 45 -6.11 -21.36 -14.07
N GLY A 46 -7.13 -22.20 -14.22
CA GLY A 46 -7.97 -22.65 -13.11
C GLY A 46 -8.91 -21.60 -12.51
N SER A 47 -8.92 -20.37 -13.04
CA SER A 47 -9.89 -19.35 -12.64
C SER A 47 -11.19 -19.42 -13.47
N LEU A 48 -12.19 -18.62 -13.06
CA LEU A 48 -13.43 -18.46 -13.85
C LEU A 48 -13.21 -17.59 -15.10
N TRP A 49 -12.10 -16.85 -15.15
CA TRP A 49 -11.81 -15.89 -16.21
C TRP A 49 -11.11 -16.59 -17.38
N ARG A 50 -11.80 -16.69 -18.50
CA ARG A 50 -11.22 -17.23 -19.76
C ARG A 50 -11.23 -16.11 -20.79
N LEU A 51 -10.07 -15.87 -21.41
CA LEU A 51 -9.89 -14.81 -22.39
C LEU A 51 -9.64 -15.38 -23.78
N GLU A 52 -10.44 -14.94 -24.74
CA GLU A 52 -10.20 -15.15 -26.17
C GLU A 52 -9.17 -14.13 -26.69
N GLU A 53 -8.59 -14.40 -27.86
CA GLU A 53 -7.60 -13.51 -28.47
C GLU A 53 -8.10 -12.08 -28.67
N ARG A 54 -9.34 -11.93 -29.10
CA ARG A 54 -9.98 -10.62 -29.34
C ARG A 54 -10.15 -9.74 -28.11
N GLN A 55 -9.98 -10.29 -26.91
CA GLN A 55 -10.07 -9.54 -25.65
C GLN A 55 -8.71 -8.93 -25.23
N PHE A 56 -7.60 -9.32 -25.87
CA PHE A 56 -6.33 -8.66 -25.72
C PHE A 56 -6.27 -7.49 -26.71
N ILE A 57 -6.28 -6.26 -26.16
CA ILE A 57 -6.35 -5.03 -26.94
C ILE A 57 -5.23 -4.07 -26.55
N SER A 58 -4.91 -3.12 -27.40
CA SER A 58 -3.98 -2.04 -27.07
C SER A 58 -4.64 -0.98 -26.19
N LEU A 59 -3.85 -0.10 -25.60
CA LEU A 59 -4.37 1.05 -24.84
C LEU A 59 -5.20 1.97 -25.74
N GLU A 60 -4.76 2.19 -26.97
CA GLU A 60 -5.43 3.04 -27.98
C GLU A 60 -6.78 2.45 -28.36
N GLU A 61 -6.85 1.13 -28.59
CA GLU A 61 -8.11 0.44 -28.88
C GLU A 61 -9.08 0.52 -27.70
N PHE A 62 -8.59 0.35 -26.47
CA PHE A 62 -9.42 0.56 -25.27
C PHE A 62 -10.00 1.95 -25.24
N LEU A 63 -9.17 3.00 -25.41
CA LEU A 63 -9.60 4.39 -25.34
C LEU A 63 -10.64 4.72 -26.45
N ALA A 64 -10.45 4.18 -27.65
CA ALA A 64 -11.39 4.36 -28.76
C ALA A 64 -12.75 3.66 -28.51
N ARG A 65 -12.76 2.61 -27.69
CA ARG A 65 -13.94 1.77 -27.40
C ARG A 65 -14.42 1.90 -25.95
N ALA A 66 -14.04 2.98 -25.26
CA ALA A 66 -14.28 3.14 -23.82
C ALA A 66 -15.76 3.02 -23.43
N SER A 67 -16.69 3.45 -24.30
CA SER A 67 -18.15 3.31 -24.09
C SER A 67 -18.66 1.86 -24.00
N GLN A 68 -17.85 0.88 -24.37
CA GLN A 68 -18.18 -0.54 -24.25
C GLN A 68 -17.92 -1.11 -22.85
N PHE A 69 -17.25 -0.34 -21.97
CA PHE A 69 -16.87 -0.75 -20.62
C PHE A 69 -17.60 0.10 -19.58
N ASP A 70 -17.75 -0.44 -18.39
CA ASP A 70 -18.42 0.20 -17.27
C ASP A 70 -17.40 0.65 -16.19
N GLY A 71 -16.17 0.11 -16.21
CA GLY A 71 -15.08 0.48 -15.30
C GLY A 71 -13.73 -0.07 -15.76
N ALA A 72 -12.66 0.54 -15.25
CA ALA A 72 -11.28 0.12 -15.50
C ALA A 72 -10.56 -0.25 -14.21
N LEU A 73 -9.64 -1.23 -14.29
CA LEU A 73 -8.75 -1.64 -13.20
C LEU A 73 -7.31 -1.52 -13.68
N ILE A 74 -6.47 -0.75 -12.98
CA ILE A 74 -5.04 -0.60 -13.27
C ILE A 74 -4.23 -1.30 -12.18
N ALA A 75 -3.41 -2.30 -12.58
CA ALA A 75 -2.49 -3.03 -11.70
C ALA A 75 -1.17 -3.36 -12.43
N SER A 76 -0.63 -2.38 -13.12
CA SER A 76 0.62 -2.42 -13.86
C SER A 76 1.85 -2.22 -12.95
N ARG A 77 3.00 -1.85 -13.52
CA ARG A 77 4.16 -1.36 -12.75
C ARG A 77 3.91 0.05 -12.23
N CYS A 78 4.43 0.37 -11.03
CA CYS A 78 4.11 1.61 -10.31
C CYS A 78 4.37 2.89 -11.13
N HIS A 79 5.47 2.94 -11.90
CA HIS A 79 5.81 4.11 -12.73
C HIS A 79 4.79 4.41 -13.84
N LEU A 80 3.99 3.41 -14.23
CA LEU A 80 2.94 3.53 -15.26
C LEU A 80 1.59 3.94 -14.71
N HIS A 81 1.34 3.80 -13.40
CA HIS A 81 0.02 4.03 -12.80
C HIS A 81 -0.55 5.38 -13.17
N THR A 82 0.22 6.45 -12.99
CA THR A 82 -0.23 7.82 -13.29
C THR A 82 -0.58 8.02 -14.76
N ALA A 83 0.30 7.62 -15.67
CA ALA A 83 0.07 7.82 -17.11
C ALA A 83 -1.18 7.07 -17.59
N LEU A 84 -1.35 5.83 -17.14
CA LEU A 84 -2.51 5.01 -17.44
C LEU A 84 -3.79 5.58 -16.80
N ALA A 85 -3.72 6.03 -15.54
CA ALA A 85 -4.86 6.65 -14.87
C ALA A 85 -5.29 7.95 -15.57
N CYS A 86 -4.35 8.81 -15.99
CA CYS A 86 -4.65 10.02 -16.76
C CYS A 86 -5.28 9.69 -18.14
N ALA A 87 -4.88 8.58 -18.77
CA ALA A 87 -5.52 8.13 -20.01
C ALA A 87 -6.97 7.66 -19.75
N VAL A 88 -7.19 6.84 -18.71
CA VAL A 88 -8.54 6.43 -18.28
C VAL A 88 -9.40 7.63 -17.87
N ALA A 89 -8.80 8.64 -17.24
CA ALA A 89 -9.51 9.86 -16.85
C ALA A 89 -10.26 10.52 -18.01
N LYS A 90 -9.72 10.48 -19.21
CA LYS A 90 -10.35 11.07 -20.42
C LYS A 90 -11.64 10.34 -20.84
N THR A 91 -11.82 9.09 -20.44
CA THR A 91 -13.00 8.28 -20.78
C THR A 91 -14.19 8.53 -19.86
N GLY A 92 -13.98 9.12 -18.69
CA GLY A 92 -15.02 9.27 -17.68
C GLY A 92 -15.34 8.02 -16.86
N LEU A 93 -14.71 6.88 -17.15
CA LEU A 93 -14.95 5.63 -16.44
C LEU A 93 -14.50 5.68 -14.98
N PRO A 94 -15.24 5.05 -14.05
CA PRO A 94 -14.74 4.73 -12.73
C PRO A 94 -13.49 3.86 -12.79
N LEU A 95 -12.56 4.09 -11.86
CA LEU A 95 -11.25 3.46 -11.87
C LEU A 95 -10.94 2.78 -10.54
N PHE A 96 -10.53 1.50 -10.58
CA PHE A 96 -9.79 0.87 -9.49
C PHE A 96 -8.30 1.01 -9.78
N LEU A 97 -7.55 1.65 -8.88
CA LEU A 97 -6.14 1.98 -9.10
C LEU A 97 -5.25 1.36 -8.02
N GLU A 98 -4.27 0.54 -8.45
CA GLU A 98 -3.25 0.03 -7.53
C GLU A 98 -2.32 1.13 -7.02
N LYS A 99 -1.88 0.95 -5.78
CA LYS A 99 -0.90 1.83 -5.13
C LYS A 99 0.55 1.45 -5.53
N PRO A 100 1.51 2.40 -5.43
CA PRO A 100 1.34 3.84 -5.24
C PRO A 100 0.71 4.48 -6.47
N VAL A 101 -0.14 5.48 -6.28
CA VAL A 101 -0.81 6.14 -7.41
C VAL A 101 0.17 6.98 -8.24
N ALA A 102 1.27 7.41 -7.62
CA ALA A 102 2.36 8.19 -8.22
C ALA A 102 3.69 7.85 -7.54
N ILE A 103 4.81 8.01 -8.27
CA ILE A 103 6.18 7.83 -7.75
C ILE A 103 7.04 9.10 -7.87
N THR A 104 6.47 10.18 -8.39
CA THR A 104 7.09 11.52 -8.50
C THR A 104 6.11 12.63 -8.21
N HIS A 105 6.61 13.82 -7.84
CA HIS A 105 5.79 15.01 -7.65
C HIS A 105 5.03 15.43 -8.93
N ALA A 106 5.70 15.38 -10.08
CA ALA A 106 5.07 15.68 -11.37
C ALA A 106 3.90 14.74 -11.69
N GLN A 107 3.99 13.48 -11.29
CA GLN A 107 2.90 12.52 -11.43
C GLN A 107 1.70 12.88 -10.53
N LEU A 108 1.95 13.38 -9.31
CA LEU A 108 0.87 13.89 -8.45
C LEU A 108 0.15 15.09 -9.08
N ASP A 109 0.91 16.00 -9.71
CA ASP A 109 0.32 17.14 -10.44
C ASP A 109 -0.58 16.69 -11.59
N ALA A 110 -0.11 15.74 -12.38
CA ALA A 110 -0.85 15.17 -13.48
C ALA A 110 -2.17 14.53 -13.03
N LEU A 111 -2.14 13.76 -11.92
CA LEU A 111 -3.35 13.16 -11.33
C LEU A 111 -4.32 14.22 -10.82
N ALA A 112 -3.82 15.24 -10.10
CA ALA A 112 -4.66 16.34 -9.59
C ALA A 112 -5.41 17.05 -10.72
N GLN A 113 -4.73 17.29 -11.83
CA GLN A 113 -5.32 17.90 -13.02
C GLN A 113 -6.31 16.96 -13.72
N ALA A 114 -5.94 15.70 -13.95
CA ALA A 114 -6.75 14.76 -14.71
C ALA A 114 -8.06 14.38 -14.00
N PHE A 115 -8.06 14.38 -12.66
CA PHE A 115 -9.20 13.99 -11.84
C PHE A 115 -9.83 15.16 -11.07
N ALA A 116 -9.58 16.40 -11.48
CA ALA A 116 -10.21 17.57 -10.86
C ALA A 116 -11.74 17.43 -10.83
N GLY A 117 -12.33 17.56 -9.62
CA GLY A 117 -13.78 17.46 -9.42
C GLY A 117 -14.37 16.04 -9.47
N ARG A 118 -13.53 14.97 -9.58
CA ARG A 118 -14.02 13.58 -9.65
C ARG A 118 -13.09 12.55 -8.99
N MET A 119 -12.36 12.93 -7.96
CA MET A 119 -11.44 12.04 -7.25
C MET A 119 -12.13 10.84 -6.59
N ASP A 120 -13.41 10.97 -6.27
CA ASP A 120 -14.32 9.93 -5.71
C ASP A 120 -14.81 8.91 -6.75
N SER A 121 -14.53 9.10 -8.03
CA SER A 121 -14.73 8.07 -9.05
C SER A 121 -13.58 7.03 -9.09
N VAL A 122 -12.54 7.22 -8.29
CA VAL A 122 -11.39 6.32 -8.20
C VAL A 122 -11.39 5.60 -6.85
N VAL A 123 -11.25 4.27 -6.87
CA VAL A 123 -10.99 3.46 -5.68
C VAL A 123 -9.53 3.05 -5.68
N VAL A 124 -8.75 3.61 -4.75
CA VAL A 124 -7.34 3.27 -4.59
C VAL A 124 -7.21 2.01 -3.74
N SER A 125 -6.28 1.13 -4.10
CA SER A 125 -6.07 -0.16 -3.45
C SER A 125 -5.38 -0.02 -2.09
N PHE A 126 -6.13 0.42 -1.06
CA PHE A 126 -5.71 0.47 0.34
C PHE A 126 -6.54 -0.49 1.21
N PRO A 127 -6.34 -1.80 1.10
CA PRO A 127 -7.17 -2.81 1.74
C PRO A 127 -7.12 -2.77 3.28
N LEU A 128 -6.03 -2.29 3.88
CA LEU A 128 -5.87 -2.30 5.35
C LEU A 128 -6.93 -1.45 6.06
N ARG A 129 -7.32 -0.30 5.47
CA ARG A 129 -8.29 0.63 6.06
C ARG A 129 -9.70 0.06 6.23
N VAL A 130 -10.00 -1.05 5.55
CA VAL A 130 -11.31 -1.69 5.55
C VAL A 130 -11.33 -3.09 6.16
N THR A 131 -10.21 -3.53 6.74
CA THR A 131 -10.16 -4.79 7.49
C THR A 131 -11.01 -4.74 8.76
N PRO A 132 -11.55 -5.88 9.23
CA PRO A 132 -12.32 -5.93 10.48
C PRO A 132 -11.53 -5.36 11.68
N LEU A 133 -10.25 -5.73 11.82
CA LEU A 133 -9.37 -5.20 12.86
C LEU A 133 -9.32 -3.67 12.83
N PHE A 134 -9.08 -3.07 11.67
CA PHE A 134 -8.95 -1.63 11.56
C PHE A 134 -10.28 -0.89 11.76
N ARG A 135 -11.38 -1.46 11.31
CA ARG A 135 -12.73 -0.93 11.62
C ARG A 135 -12.95 -0.88 13.12
N ARG A 136 -12.58 -1.95 13.84
CA ARG A 136 -12.71 -2.00 15.30
C ARG A 136 -11.83 -0.95 15.99
N VAL A 137 -10.60 -0.78 15.55
CA VAL A 137 -9.70 0.29 16.03
C VAL A 137 -10.36 1.67 15.87
N ARG A 138 -10.92 1.95 14.70
CA ARG A 138 -11.60 3.24 14.44
C ARG A 138 -12.87 3.43 15.28
N GLU A 139 -13.61 2.37 15.58
CA GLU A 139 -14.76 2.43 16.49
C GLU A 139 -14.32 2.88 17.90
N ILE A 140 -13.26 2.26 18.45
CA ILE A 140 -12.71 2.61 19.76
C ILE A 140 -12.17 4.06 19.77
N LEU A 141 -11.49 4.50 18.70
CA LEU A 141 -11.06 5.89 18.60
C LEU A 141 -12.24 6.88 18.61
N ARG A 142 -13.29 6.56 17.85
CA ARG A 142 -14.50 7.42 17.76
C ARG A 142 -15.36 7.42 19.01
N SER A 143 -15.30 6.36 19.82
CA SER A 143 -16.04 6.31 21.10
C SER A 143 -15.47 7.27 22.14
N GLY A 144 -14.24 7.80 21.91
CA GLY A 144 -13.58 8.68 22.88
C GLY A 144 -12.92 7.95 24.05
N GLU A 145 -12.92 6.61 24.04
CA GLU A 145 -12.33 5.80 25.14
C GLU A 145 -10.85 6.07 25.40
N LEU A 146 -10.11 6.59 24.41
CA LEU A 146 -8.72 6.96 24.59
C LEU A 146 -8.53 8.38 25.17
N GLY A 147 -9.57 9.20 25.18
CA GLY A 147 -9.43 10.62 25.42
C GLY A 147 -8.70 11.33 24.29
N THR A 148 -8.06 12.45 24.58
CA THR A 148 -7.29 13.21 23.60
C THR A 148 -6.05 12.41 23.16
N VAL A 149 -5.99 12.04 21.89
CA VAL A 149 -4.83 11.35 21.30
C VAL A 149 -3.72 12.39 21.06
N ASN A 150 -2.51 12.06 21.49
CA ASN A 150 -1.34 12.94 21.30
C ASN A 150 -0.20 12.29 20.52
N HIS A 151 -0.11 10.96 20.50
CA HIS A 151 1.00 10.25 19.89
C HIS A 151 0.56 8.93 19.25
N VAL A 152 1.11 8.63 18.06
CA VAL A 152 0.92 7.36 17.35
C VAL A 152 2.26 6.78 16.94
N GLN A 153 2.55 5.54 17.33
CA GLN A 153 3.73 4.80 16.89
C GLN A 153 3.30 3.68 15.95
N ALA A 154 3.71 3.73 14.70
CA ALA A 154 3.38 2.73 13.71
C ALA A 154 4.64 1.97 13.24
N VAL A 155 4.47 0.69 12.96
CA VAL A 155 5.55 -0.19 12.52
C VAL A 155 5.11 -1.09 11.38
N ASN A 156 6.07 -1.46 10.51
CA ASN A 156 5.90 -2.46 9.47
C ASN A 156 7.19 -3.24 9.27
N PHE A 157 7.35 -4.36 9.95
CA PHE A 157 8.46 -5.29 9.78
C PHE A 157 7.99 -6.43 8.88
N ALA A 158 8.33 -6.32 7.58
CA ALA A 158 7.80 -7.18 6.54
C ALA A 158 8.53 -8.53 6.49
N PRO A 159 7.88 -9.69 6.81
CA PRO A 159 8.53 -10.99 6.85
C PRO A 159 9.02 -11.47 5.48
N TYR A 160 8.49 -10.92 4.42
CA TYR A 160 8.84 -11.21 3.02
C TYR A 160 9.75 -10.13 2.39
N GLY A 161 10.49 -9.39 3.22
CA GLY A 161 11.29 -8.23 2.77
C GLY A 161 12.25 -8.52 1.63
N GLY A 162 12.87 -9.71 1.56
CA GLY A 162 13.77 -10.11 0.49
C GLY A 162 13.17 -10.03 -0.93
N VAL A 163 11.84 -10.11 -1.07
CA VAL A 163 11.14 -9.97 -2.36
C VAL A 163 11.41 -8.61 -3.01
N TYR A 164 11.56 -7.56 -2.21
CA TYR A 164 11.83 -6.21 -2.72
C TYR A 164 13.25 -6.05 -3.31
N PHE A 165 14.12 -7.01 -3.03
CA PHE A 165 15.51 -7.03 -3.49
C PHE A 165 15.80 -8.14 -4.52
N SER A 166 14.84 -9.06 -4.74
CA SER A 166 15.02 -10.21 -5.63
C SER A 166 14.12 -10.21 -6.87
N ARG A 167 13.09 -9.40 -6.91
CA ARG A 167 12.15 -9.36 -8.03
C ARG A 167 12.20 -8.02 -8.74
N TRP A 168 11.23 -7.73 -9.61
CA TRP A 168 11.15 -6.46 -10.32
C TRP A 168 11.14 -5.24 -9.38
N HIS A 169 10.73 -5.42 -8.13
CA HIS A 169 10.73 -4.36 -7.12
C HIS A 169 12.16 -3.85 -6.80
N ARG A 170 13.21 -4.64 -7.07
CA ARG A 170 14.59 -4.23 -6.86
C ARG A 170 15.02 -3.06 -7.76
N ASP A 171 14.30 -2.86 -8.85
CA ASP A 171 14.49 -1.74 -9.75
C ASP A 171 13.75 -0.51 -9.22
N TYR A 172 14.53 0.44 -8.72
CA TYR A 172 14.03 1.66 -8.10
C TYR A 172 13.20 2.52 -9.06
N ASP A 173 13.56 2.57 -10.34
CA ASP A 173 12.90 3.43 -11.32
C ASP A 173 11.50 2.90 -11.69
N LEU A 174 11.26 1.61 -11.48
CA LEU A 174 9.94 1.01 -11.69
C LEU A 174 8.96 1.24 -10.53
N ASN A 175 9.45 1.50 -9.31
CA ASN A 175 8.60 1.59 -8.12
C ASN A 175 8.78 2.87 -7.29
N GLY A 176 9.84 3.65 -7.51
CA GLY A 176 10.13 4.89 -6.78
C GLY A 176 10.74 4.71 -5.40
N GLY A 177 11.16 3.48 -5.04
CA GLY A 177 11.74 3.14 -3.73
C GLY A 177 10.73 2.62 -2.71
N LEU A 178 11.23 2.14 -1.58
CA LEU A 178 10.42 1.43 -0.60
C LEU A 178 9.52 2.34 0.25
N TRP A 179 9.81 3.65 0.33
CA TRP A 179 8.84 4.61 0.86
C TRP A 179 7.53 4.60 0.07
N LEU A 180 7.61 4.61 -1.26
CA LEU A 180 6.43 4.57 -2.12
C LEU A 180 5.84 3.17 -2.24
N GLN A 181 6.69 2.17 -2.45
CA GLN A 181 6.22 0.81 -2.66
C GLN A 181 5.55 0.20 -1.42
N LYS A 182 6.02 0.55 -0.20
CA LYS A 182 5.54 -0.07 1.04
C LYS A 182 4.85 0.90 1.99
N ALA A 183 5.47 2.04 2.31
CA ALA A 183 4.94 2.94 3.34
C ALA A 183 3.62 3.62 2.93
N THR A 184 3.27 3.70 1.65
CA THR A 184 1.98 4.26 1.21
C THR A 184 0.77 3.60 1.87
N HIS A 185 0.78 2.28 2.08
CA HIS A 185 -0.28 1.61 2.83
C HIS A 185 -0.33 2.04 4.29
N ASP A 186 0.83 2.31 4.87
CA ASP A 186 0.94 2.60 6.30
C ASP A 186 0.65 4.08 6.56
N PHE A 187 1.07 4.97 5.68
CA PHE A 187 0.66 6.37 5.74
C PHE A 187 -0.83 6.55 5.49
N ASP A 188 -1.44 5.70 4.65
CA ASP A 188 -2.86 5.69 4.44
C ASP A 188 -3.64 5.39 5.72
N TYR A 189 -3.35 4.28 6.39
CA TYR A 189 -4.06 3.97 7.62
C TYR A 189 -3.74 4.94 8.76
N LEU A 190 -2.52 5.50 8.84
CA LEU A 190 -2.18 6.54 9.80
C LEU A 190 -3.06 7.78 9.62
N ASN A 191 -3.27 8.23 8.39
CA ASN A 191 -4.17 9.35 8.10
C ASN A 191 -5.62 9.04 8.52
N GLN A 192 -6.06 7.77 8.38
CA GLN A 192 -7.39 7.35 8.82
C GLN A 192 -7.52 7.21 10.35
N LEU A 193 -6.42 7.00 11.08
CA LEU A 193 -6.38 6.96 12.55
C LEU A 193 -6.41 8.38 13.14
N ILE A 194 -5.61 9.28 12.58
CA ILE A 194 -5.35 10.60 13.15
C ILE A 194 -6.43 11.60 12.73
N ASP A 195 -7.03 11.42 11.56
CA ASP A 195 -8.14 12.21 11.00
C ASP A 195 -7.86 13.72 10.92
N THR A 196 -6.58 14.09 10.87
CA THR A 196 -6.11 15.46 10.60
C THR A 196 -4.99 15.41 9.57
N PRO A 197 -4.80 16.49 8.78
CA PRO A 197 -3.79 16.49 7.72
C PRO A 197 -2.35 16.43 8.27
N PRO A 198 -1.45 15.61 7.65
CA PRO A 198 -0.02 15.66 7.93
C PRO A 198 0.58 16.98 7.41
N ARG A 199 1.53 17.54 8.14
CA ARG A 199 2.20 18.82 7.81
C ARG A 199 3.61 18.64 7.30
N ARG A 200 4.43 17.89 8.04
CA ARG A 200 5.86 17.72 7.77
C ARG A 200 6.32 16.33 8.15
N ILE A 201 7.38 15.88 7.49
CA ILE A 201 8.04 14.60 7.76
C ILE A 201 9.55 14.84 7.89
N ALA A 202 10.16 14.28 8.95
CA ALA A 202 11.60 14.09 9.06
C ALA A 202 11.87 12.58 8.97
N ALA A 203 12.82 12.16 8.11
CA ALA A 203 13.05 10.74 7.85
C ALA A 203 14.53 10.41 7.76
N MET A 204 14.86 9.18 8.12
CA MET A 204 16.17 8.55 7.95
C MET A 204 16.00 7.13 7.43
N GLU A 205 16.97 6.68 6.64
CA GLU A 205 17.01 5.31 6.13
C GLU A 205 18.42 4.74 6.18
N THR A 206 18.51 3.42 6.20
CA THR A 206 19.79 2.71 6.19
C THR A 206 19.70 1.46 5.33
N ARG A 207 20.84 1.09 4.74
CA ARG A 207 21.04 -0.17 4.04
C ARG A 207 22.26 -0.85 4.63
N ARG A 208 22.05 -1.94 5.33
CA ARG A 208 23.10 -2.69 6.05
C ARG A 208 23.16 -4.15 5.66
N ILE A 209 22.09 -4.71 5.10
CA ILE A 209 21.92 -6.14 4.85
C ILE A 209 21.80 -6.43 3.37
N TYR A 210 20.80 -5.86 2.69
CA TYR A 210 20.55 -6.10 1.27
C TYR A 210 21.35 -5.14 0.36
N GLY A 211 21.35 -5.46 -0.94
CA GLY A 211 22.21 -4.79 -1.90
C GLY A 211 23.66 -5.26 -1.74
N GLY A 212 24.58 -4.65 -2.45
CA GLY A 212 26.00 -5.03 -2.44
C GLY A 212 26.66 -4.79 -3.79
N ASP A 213 27.67 -5.61 -4.08
CA ASP A 213 28.50 -5.49 -5.27
C ASP A 213 28.33 -6.67 -6.26
N LYS A 214 27.47 -7.65 -5.93
CA LYS A 214 27.21 -8.76 -6.85
C LYS A 214 26.54 -8.27 -8.14
N PRO A 215 26.83 -8.93 -9.29
CA PRO A 215 26.27 -8.53 -10.59
C PRO A 215 24.73 -8.45 -10.58
N PRO A 216 24.14 -7.47 -11.24
CA PRO A 216 22.67 -7.32 -11.32
C PRO A 216 21.96 -8.53 -11.93
N GLU A 217 22.61 -9.20 -12.87
CA GLU A 217 22.10 -10.37 -13.58
C GLU A 217 22.33 -11.69 -12.86
N LEU A 218 23.05 -11.70 -11.74
CA LEU A 218 23.35 -12.92 -11.00
C LEU A 218 22.06 -13.52 -10.39
N TRP A 219 21.80 -14.78 -10.73
CA TRP A 219 20.73 -15.59 -10.13
C TRP A 219 21.24 -16.47 -9.00
N CYS A 220 20.38 -16.87 -8.07
CA CYS A 220 20.76 -17.73 -6.96
C CYS A 220 21.30 -19.08 -7.41
N SER A 221 20.77 -19.66 -8.48
CA SER A 221 21.25 -20.93 -9.06
C SER A 221 22.71 -20.87 -9.55
N ALA A 222 23.17 -19.69 -9.98
CA ALA A 222 24.53 -19.45 -10.47
C ALA A 222 25.46 -18.83 -9.40
N CYS A 223 24.99 -18.67 -8.17
CA CYS A 223 25.74 -18.01 -7.09
C CYS A 223 26.58 -19.02 -6.29
N ASP A 224 27.86 -18.78 -6.14
CA ASP A 224 28.80 -19.63 -5.37
C ASP A 224 28.35 -19.84 -3.90
N SER A 225 27.61 -18.89 -3.34
CA SER A 225 27.13 -18.91 -1.96
C SER A 225 25.75 -19.57 -1.81
N THR A 226 25.16 -20.12 -2.86
CA THR A 226 23.76 -20.66 -2.83
C THR A 226 23.51 -21.66 -1.71
N ALA A 227 24.48 -22.55 -1.44
CA ALA A 227 24.33 -23.60 -0.42
C ALA A 227 24.25 -23.07 1.02
N THR A 228 24.86 -21.91 1.30
CA THR A 228 24.96 -21.32 2.64
C THR A 228 24.17 -20.02 2.82
N CYS A 229 23.79 -19.37 1.72
CA CYS A 229 23.09 -18.09 1.74
C CYS A 229 21.69 -18.23 2.34
N PRO A 230 21.35 -17.47 3.39
CA PRO A 230 20.03 -17.52 4.01
C PRO A 230 18.90 -17.06 3.11
N GLU A 231 19.16 -16.25 2.10
CA GLU A 231 18.15 -15.75 1.14
C GLU A 231 18.02 -16.65 -0.11
N SER A 232 18.81 -17.73 -0.19
CA SER A 232 18.72 -18.67 -1.31
C SER A 232 17.43 -19.49 -1.24
N PRO A 233 16.73 -19.69 -2.38
CA PRO A 233 15.53 -20.52 -2.45
C PRO A 233 15.76 -21.96 -2.00
N VAL A 234 17.00 -22.46 -2.07
CA VAL A 234 17.38 -23.79 -1.55
C VAL A 234 17.28 -23.87 -0.02
N ASN A 235 17.49 -22.73 0.67
CA ASN A 235 17.53 -22.68 2.14
C ASN A 235 16.23 -22.16 2.76
N ILE A 236 15.41 -21.40 2.03
CA ILE A 236 14.12 -20.85 2.51
C ILE A 236 13.15 -21.97 2.91
N PRO A 237 12.89 -23.01 2.10
CA PRO A 237 11.97 -24.10 2.47
C PRO A 237 12.43 -24.89 3.69
N ARG A 238 13.75 -25.00 3.92
CA ARG A 238 14.32 -25.72 5.08
C ARG A 238 14.07 -25.01 6.41
N ARG A 239 13.66 -23.75 6.38
CA ARG A 239 13.41 -22.94 7.58
C ARG A 239 11.98 -23.00 8.08
N GLY A 240 11.12 -23.78 7.43
CA GLY A 240 9.70 -23.89 7.73
C GLY A 240 8.88 -22.77 7.09
N ASP A 241 7.60 -23.02 6.99
CA ASP A 241 6.63 -22.10 6.40
C ASP A 241 6.57 -20.80 7.23
N ASP A 242 6.86 -19.68 6.60
CA ASP A 242 6.79 -18.37 7.25
C ASP A 242 5.36 -17.87 7.44
N GLY A 243 4.36 -18.75 7.47
CA GLY A 243 2.92 -18.61 7.79
C GLY A 243 2.34 -17.22 8.00
N GLY A 244 2.79 -16.23 7.27
CA GLY A 244 2.27 -14.88 7.38
C GLY A 244 1.12 -14.62 6.41
N ILE A 245 0.27 -13.65 6.74
CA ILE A 245 -0.90 -13.18 5.95
C ILE A 245 -0.56 -12.87 4.47
N CYS A 246 0.71 -12.75 4.13
CA CYS A 246 1.22 -12.53 2.77
C CYS A 246 2.08 -13.68 2.23
N ALA A 247 2.14 -14.82 2.87
CA ALA A 247 3.00 -15.94 2.47
C ALA A 247 2.60 -16.61 1.14
N GLY A 248 1.36 -16.45 0.72
CA GLY A 248 0.81 -17.18 -0.43
C GLY A 248 1.46 -16.91 -1.79
N ASP A 249 2.03 -15.71 -2.02
CA ASP A 249 2.52 -15.31 -3.36
C ASP A 249 4.02 -14.97 -3.41
N HIS A 250 4.73 -14.93 -2.28
CA HIS A 250 6.05 -14.32 -2.21
C HIS A 250 7.19 -15.27 -1.85
N VAL A 251 6.90 -16.46 -1.36
CA VAL A 251 7.88 -17.45 -0.92
C VAL A 251 7.79 -18.69 -1.80
N HIS A 252 7.81 -18.54 -3.10
CA HIS A 252 7.89 -19.70 -3.97
C HIS A 252 9.35 -20.06 -4.24
N GLY A 253 9.73 -21.27 -3.87
CA GLY A 253 11.01 -21.92 -4.05
C GLY A 253 11.53 -22.02 -5.50
N GLY A 254 11.30 -20.97 -6.28
CA GLY A 254 11.87 -20.80 -7.59
C GLY A 254 13.15 -19.96 -7.53
N ASP A 255 14.05 -20.19 -8.46
CA ASP A 255 15.24 -19.39 -8.62
C ASP A 255 14.91 -17.91 -8.78
N HIS A 256 15.73 -17.04 -8.23
CA HIS A 256 15.54 -15.60 -8.30
C HIS A 256 16.86 -14.85 -8.36
N PRO A 257 16.85 -13.59 -8.88
CA PRO A 257 18.01 -12.72 -8.86
C PRO A 257 18.54 -12.49 -7.45
N CYS A 258 19.87 -12.37 -7.34
CA CYS A 258 20.55 -12.17 -6.07
C CYS A 258 20.10 -10.88 -5.36
N VAL A 259 19.72 -10.97 -4.09
CA VAL A 259 19.32 -9.85 -3.25
C VAL A 259 20.50 -8.94 -2.84
N PHE A 260 21.73 -9.44 -2.97
CA PHE A 260 22.97 -8.73 -2.67
C PHE A 260 23.59 -8.11 -3.92
N SER A 261 22.81 -7.83 -4.95
CA SER A 261 23.26 -7.22 -6.19
C SER A 261 23.23 -5.70 -6.15
N SER A 262 24.07 -5.07 -6.98
CA SER A 262 24.23 -3.63 -7.06
C SER A 262 22.98 -2.88 -7.52
N ILE A 263 22.05 -3.52 -8.25
CA ILE A 263 20.79 -2.90 -8.68
C ILE A 263 19.89 -2.53 -7.49
N SER A 264 20.01 -3.26 -6.38
CA SER A 264 19.21 -2.99 -5.18
C SER A 264 19.80 -1.89 -4.29
N ASN A 265 20.95 -1.30 -4.67
CA ASN A 265 21.68 -0.35 -3.82
C ASN A 265 20.94 0.98 -3.56
N ARG A 266 19.90 1.29 -4.31
CA ARG A 266 19.04 2.46 -4.09
C ARG A 266 17.91 2.22 -3.09
N HIS A 267 17.72 0.98 -2.62
CA HIS A 267 16.73 0.64 -1.61
C HIS A 267 17.36 0.59 -0.22
N HIS A 268 16.61 1.04 0.76
CA HIS A 268 16.94 0.83 2.18
C HIS A 268 16.37 -0.51 2.66
N ASP A 269 16.98 -1.12 3.66
CA ASP A 269 16.43 -2.29 4.35
C ASP A 269 15.80 -1.96 5.70
N ALA A 270 16.03 -0.74 6.21
CA ALA A 270 15.31 -0.15 7.33
C ALA A 270 15.18 1.37 7.18
N ALA A 271 14.06 1.90 7.64
CA ALA A 271 13.80 3.34 7.61
C ALA A 271 12.82 3.76 8.71
N SER A 272 12.99 4.99 9.21
CA SER A 272 12.10 5.59 10.20
C SER A 272 11.80 7.04 9.88
N CYS A 273 10.61 7.50 10.25
CA CYS A 273 10.24 8.90 10.15
C CYS A 273 9.41 9.39 11.34
N LEU A 274 9.47 10.72 11.57
CA LEU A 274 8.58 11.47 12.43
C LEU A 274 7.66 12.31 11.57
N ILE A 275 6.37 12.34 11.90
CA ILE A 275 5.33 13.02 11.15
C ILE A 275 4.59 13.96 12.07
N TRP A 276 4.55 15.25 11.73
CA TRP A 276 3.71 16.24 12.41
C TRP A 276 2.37 16.35 11.69
N TYR A 277 1.30 16.23 12.45
CA TYR A 277 -0.06 16.44 11.98
C TYR A 277 -0.61 17.76 12.47
N ASP A 278 -1.63 18.28 11.81
CA ASP A 278 -2.41 19.41 12.32
C ASP A 278 -3.02 19.04 13.68
N GLY A 279 -3.24 20.04 14.53
CA GLY A 279 -3.71 19.79 15.90
C GLY A 279 -2.64 19.32 16.89
N GLY A 280 -1.36 19.22 16.46
CA GLY A 280 -0.24 18.92 17.34
C GLY A 280 0.03 17.43 17.57
N ILE A 281 -0.68 16.54 16.90
CA ILE A 281 -0.43 15.08 17.01
C ILE A 281 0.91 14.74 16.35
N LEU A 282 1.75 14.01 17.07
CA LEU A 282 3.00 13.46 16.57
C LEU A 282 2.84 11.98 16.25
N ALA A 283 3.25 11.57 15.06
CA ALA A 283 3.38 10.15 14.72
C ALA A 283 4.82 9.77 14.40
N SER A 284 5.19 8.55 14.74
CA SER A 284 6.40 7.90 14.26
C SER A 284 6.04 6.68 13.43
N TYR A 285 6.83 6.42 12.38
CA TYR A 285 6.69 5.22 11.57
C TYR A 285 8.05 4.60 11.29
N THR A 286 8.13 3.28 11.45
CA THR A 286 9.34 2.51 11.16
C THR A 286 9.01 1.34 10.25
N GLN A 287 9.80 1.14 9.19
CA GLN A 287 9.73 -0.04 8.33
C GLN A 287 11.05 -0.80 8.32
N ASN A 288 10.95 -2.14 8.25
CA ASN A 288 12.10 -3.04 8.21
C ASN A 288 11.80 -4.21 7.28
N PHE A 289 12.79 -4.60 6.47
CA PHE A 289 12.66 -5.64 5.47
C PHE A 289 13.49 -6.88 5.78
N VAL A 290 14.11 -6.91 6.96
CA VAL A 290 15.00 -8.01 7.40
C VAL A 290 14.29 -8.96 8.37
N ALA A 291 13.30 -8.47 9.11
CA ALA A 291 12.52 -9.29 10.05
C ALA A 291 11.89 -10.50 9.36
N ARG A 292 11.75 -11.60 10.10
CA ARG A 292 11.19 -12.85 9.59
C ARG A 292 10.28 -13.50 10.62
N ARG A 293 9.32 -14.28 10.15
CA ARG A 293 8.43 -15.11 10.96
C ARG A 293 7.73 -14.31 12.08
N SER A 294 7.76 -14.78 13.30
CA SER A 294 7.17 -14.15 14.49
C SER A 294 7.80 -12.81 14.89
N ALA A 295 8.94 -12.43 14.29
CA ALA A 295 9.48 -11.09 14.43
C ALA A 295 8.81 -10.08 13.48
N ALA A 296 7.92 -10.53 12.60
CA ALA A 296 7.10 -9.67 11.78
C ALA A 296 6.09 -8.92 12.67
N THR A 297 5.88 -7.66 12.38
CA THR A 297 4.85 -6.86 13.03
C THR A 297 4.35 -5.80 12.05
N ARG A 298 3.06 -5.55 12.05
CA ARG A 298 2.46 -4.44 11.31
C ARG A 298 1.25 -3.91 12.04
N GLY A 299 1.34 -2.71 12.54
CA GLY A 299 0.27 -2.11 13.32
C GLY A 299 0.67 -0.78 13.91
N ALA A 300 -0.03 -0.38 14.96
CA ALA A 300 0.29 0.85 15.68
C ALA A 300 -0.06 0.77 17.16
N ARG A 301 0.64 1.59 17.94
CA ARG A 301 0.33 1.96 19.31
C ARG A 301 -0.16 3.40 19.32
N ILE A 302 -1.36 3.62 19.80
CA ILE A 302 -2.04 4.92 19.84
C ILE A 302 -2.19 5.32 21.30
N THR A 303 -1.53 6.42 21.70
CA THR A 303 -1.56 6.92 23.06
C THR A 303 -2.50 8.12 23.17
N GLY A 304 -3.56 7.95 23.93
CA GLY A 304 -4.46 9.02 24.36
C GLY A 304 -4.27 9.36 25.83
N TYR A 305 -4.98 10.35 26.33
CA TYR A 305 -4.88 10.76 27.74
C TYR A 305 -5.47 9.70 28.70
N LEU A 306 -6.54 9.00 28.31
CA LEU A 306 -7.24 8.04 29.17
C LEU A 306 -6.76 6.60 28.99
N ALA A 307 -6.31 6.24 27.79
CA ALA A 307 -5.88 4.87 27.47
C ALA A 307 -4.91 4.83 26.31
N THR A 308 -4.19 3.70 26.20
CA THR A 308 -3.38 3.31 25.04
C THR A 308 -4.09 2.15 24.33
N LEU A 309 -4.15 2.23 22.98
CA LEU A 309 -4.63 1.16 22.12
C LEU A 309 -3.47 0.64 21.27
N GLU A 310 -3.29 -0.69 21.24
CA GLU A 310 -2.30 -1.38 20.42
C GLU A 310 -2.99 -2.39 19.51
N PHE A 311 -2.57 -2.45 18.25
CA PHE A 311 -3.05 -3.47 17.33
C PHE A 311 -1.95 -3.94 16.39
N ASP A 312 -2.05 -5.20 15.94
CA ASP A 312 -1.12 -5.81 15.00
C ASP A 312 -1.87 -6.73 14.03
N TRP A 313 -1.69 -6.50 12.72
CA TRP A 313 -2.32 -7.33 11.68
C TRP A 313 -1.70 -8.71 11.53
N HIS A 314 -0.38 -8.87 11.81
CA HIS A 314 0.26 -10.19 11.71
C HIS A 314 -0.18 -11.13 12.82
N HIS A 315 -0.44 -10.58 14.01
CA HIS A 315 -0.89 -11.33 15.17
C HIS A 315 -2.40 -11.26 15.40
N ASN A 316 -3.13 -10.56 14.53
CA ASN A 316 -4.57 -10.29 14.66
C ASN A 316 -4.98 -9.87 16.08
N SER A 317 -4.18 -9.01 16.70
CA SER A 317 -4.30 -8.61 18.09
C SER A 317 -4.76 -7.17 18.24
N LEU A 318 -5.59 -6.94 19.27
CA LEU A 318 -6.08 -5.62 19.67
C LEU A 318 -6.14 -5.56 21.19
N THR A 319 -5.38 -4.64 21.79
CA THR A 319 -5.29 -4.49 23.25
C THR A 319 -5.46 -3.04 23.64
N ARG A 320 -6.37 -2.76 24.59
CA ARG A 320 -6.56 -1.45 25.21
C ARG A 320 -6.12 -1.50 26.67
N THR A 321 -5.26 -0.56 27.07
CA THR A 321 -4.75 -0.40 28.43
C THR A 321 -5.17 0.95 28.98
N GLU A 322 -5.91 0.97 30.10
CA GLU A 322 -6.32 2.19 30.80
C GLU A 322 -5.13 2.83 31.53
N HIS A 323 -5.07 4.18 31.53
CA HIS A 323 -4.01 4.90 32.24
C HIS A 323 -4.36 5.22 33.69
N HIS A 324 -5.64 5.44 33.98
CA HIS A 324 -6.14 5.85 35.30
C HIS A 324 -6.91 4.72 36.02
N GLY A 325 -6.89 3.51 35.44
CA GLY A 325 -7.45 2.27 35.97
C GLY A 325 -6.44 1.14 35.87
N GLN A 326 -6.87 -0.07 36.22
CA GLN A 326 -6.03 -1.27 36.13
C GLN A 326 -6.47 -2.21 35.00
N GLN A 327 -7.42 -1.77 34.15
CA GLN A 327 -7.98 -2.64 33.13
C GLN A 327 -7.06 -2.72 31.90
N VAL A 328 -6.76 -3.96 31.52
CA VAL A 328 -6.19 -4.31 30.22
C VAL A 328 -7.20 -5.19 29.51
N LYS A 329 -7.71 -4.74 28.39
CA LYS A 329 -8.69 -5.48 27.59
C LYS A 329 -8.05 -5.90 26.28
N THR A 330 -7.92 -7.20 26.07
CA THR A 330 -7.53 -7.79 24.77
C THR A 330 -8.80 -8.33 24.10
N GLU A 331 -9.03 -7.93 22.87
CA GLU A 331 -10.14 -8.41 22.07
C GLU A 331 -9.66 -9.52 21.12
N ALA A 332 -10.34 -10.66 21.16
CA ALA A 332 -10.17 -11.71 20.16
C ALA A 332 -11.00 -11.32 18.92
N LEU A 333 -10.34 -11.20 17.79
CA LEU A 333 -11.00 -10.91 16.52
C LEU A 333 -11.10 -12.19 15.69
N ALA A 334 -12.17 -12.26 14.89
CA ALA A 334 -12.31 -13.35 13.93
C ALA A 334 -11.12 -13.39 12.96
N GLU A 335 -10.67 -14.60 12.64
CA GLU A 335 -9.60 -14.78 11.67
C GLU A 335 -9.97 -14.12 10.34
N PRO A 336 -9.09 -13.29 9.79
CA PRO A 336 -9.38 -12.59 8.56
C PRO A 336 -9.43 -13.56 7.39
N VAL A 337 -10.50 -13.52 6.59
CA VAL A 337 -10.69 -14.36 5.42
C VAL A 337 -10.41 -13.57 4.13
N GLY A 338 -9.52 -14.08 3.28
CA GLY A 338 -9.23 -13.51 1.98
C GLY A 338 -7.98 -12.62 1.94
N GLY A 339 -7.65 -12.10 0.75
CA GLY A 339 -6.49 -11.25 0.53
C GLY A 339 -6.48 -9.99 1.40
N HIS A 340 -5.34 -9.67 2.00
CA HIS A 340 -5.18 -8.55 2.92
C HIS A 340 -6.25 -8.51 4.03
N GLY A 341 -6.53 -9.67 4.66
CA GLY A 341 -7.51 -9.72 5.74
C GLY A 341 -8.94 -9.37 5.31
N GLY A 342 -9.32 -9.69 4.07
CA GLY A 342 -10.64 -9.41 3.49
C GLY A 342 -10.79 -8.01 2.88
N GLY A 343 -9.82 -7.12 3.06
CA GLY A 343 -9.91 -5.74 2.58
C GLY A 343 -10.01 -5.61 1.06
N ASP A 344 -9.39 -6.51 0.30
CA ASP A 344 -9.52 -6.52 -1.16
C ASP A 344 -10.97 -6.74 -1.61
N THR A 345 -11.68 -7.63 -0.95
CA THR A 345 -13.11 -7.91 -1.22
C THR A 345 -13.98 -6.68 -0.97
N GLU A 346 -13.74 -5.97 0.13
CA GLU A 346 -14.49 -4.75 0.48
C GLU A 346 -14.24 -3.61 -0.51
N LEU A 347 -12.99 -3.40 -0.92
CA LEU A 347 -12.67 -2.38 -1.92
C LEU A 347 -13.30 -2.69 -3.27
N LEU A 348 -13.30 -3.96 -3.69
CA LEU A 348 -13.94 -4.36 -4.95
C LEU A 348 -15.47 -4.22 -4.88
N ARG A 349 -16.10 -4.52 -3.73
CA ARG A 349 -17.53 -4.27 -3.52
C ARG A 349 -17.86 -2.79 -3.66
N ASN A 350 -17.06 -1.92 -3.04
CA ASN A 350 -17.21 -0.48 -3.18
C ASN A 350 -16.97 -0.03 -4.62
N PHE A 351 -15.95 -0.55 -5.32
CA PHE A 351 -15.70 -0.21 -6.72
C PHE A 351 -16.91 -0.52 -7.61
N LEU A 352 -17.54 -1.67 -7.43
CA LEU A 352 -18.77 -2.01 -8.15
C LEU A 352 -19.95 -1.09 -7.77
N ALA A 353 -20.02 -0.62 -6.51
CA ALA A 353 -21.01 0.36 -6.09
C ALA A 353 -20.75 1.74 -6.71
N VAL A 354 -19.50 2.17 -6.81
CA VAL A 354 -19.09 3.39 -7.53
C VAL A 354 -19.48 3.32 -9.01
N ILE A 355 -19.21 2.19 -9.69
CA ILE A 355 -19.64 1.98 -11.09
C ILE A 355 -21.16 2.13 -11.22
N ARG A 356 -21.92 1.57 -10.27
CA ARG A 356 -23.39 1.65 -10.25
C ARG A 356 -23.92 3.00 -9.77
N ARG A 357 -23.04 3.95 -9.42
CA ARG A 357 -23.38 5.26 -8.84
C ARG A 357 -24.25 5.16 -7.57
N ARG A 358 -24.01 4.12 -6.76
CA ARG A 358 -24.73 3.89 -5.50
C ARG A 358 -24.00 4.46 -4.30
N GLU A 359 -22.67 4.53 -4.37
CA GLU A 359 -21.80 4.98 -3.29
C GLU A 359 -20.63 5.79 -3.84
N ALA A 360 -20.06 6.65 -3.02
CA ALA A 360 -18.77 7.27 -3.26
C ALA A 360 -17.63 6.27 -2.95
N SER A 361 -16.44 6.56 -3.45
CA SER A 361 -15.25 5.77 -3.09
C SER A 361 -14.95 5.86 -1.59
N ILE A 362 -14.75 4.73 -0.93
CA ILE A 362 -14.25 4.65 0.46
C ILE A 362 -12.72 4.76 0.53
N SER A 363 -12.07 4.82 -0.63
CA SER A 363 -10.61 4.99 -0.78
C SER A 363 -10.33 5.88 -1.98
N PRO A 364 -10.73 7.19 -1.93
CA PRO A 364 -10.68 8.09 -3.08
C PRO A 364 -9.24 8.40 -3.51
N LEU A 365 -9.09 8.91 -4.74
CA LEU A 365 -7.78 9.26 -5.29
C LEU A 365 -7.05 10.29 -4.42
N GLN A 366 -7.75 11.21 -3.80
CA GLN A 366 -7.17 12.21 -2.90
C GLN A 366 -6.36 11.57 -1.77
N ASP A 367 -6.86 10.49 -1.17
CA ASP A 367 -6.15 9.75 -0.11
C ASP A 367 -4.91 9.05 -0.66
N GLY A 368 -5.02 8.46 -1.87
CA GLY A 368 -3.89 7.87 -2.58
C GLY A 368 -2.78 8.89 -2.87
N MET A 369 -3.17 10.08 -3.30
CA MET A 369 -2.25 11.19 -3.57
C MET A 369 -1.61 11.71 -2.29
N LEU A 370 -2.35 11.83 -1.19
CA LEU A 370 -1.82 12.26 0.12
C LEU A 370 -0.80 11.24 0.64
N SER A 371 -1.11 9.96 0.58
CA SER A 371 -0.20 8.89 0.99
C SER A 371 1.08 8.86 0.14
N ALA A 372 0.97 9.05 -1.18
CA ALA A 372 2.13 9.17 -2.07
C ALA A 372 2.94 10.44 -1.78
N ALA A 373 2.29 11.59 -1.49
CA ALA A 373 2.95 12.84 -1.11
C ALA A 373 3.74 12.70 0.19
N MET A 374 3.21 11.99 1.20
CA MET A 374 3.95 11.66 2.43
C MET A 374 5.17 10.82 2.15
N SER A 375 5.04 9.80 1.28
CA SER A 375 6.16 8.94 0.88
C SER A 375 7.25 9.71 0.14
N LEU A 376 6.86 10.64 -0.73
CA LEU A 376 7.78 11.56 -1.42
C LEU A 376 8.45 12.52 -0.44
N ALA A 377 7.70 13.11 0.49
CA ALA A 377 8.27 13.98 1.53
C ALA A 377 9.26 13.23 2.43
N ALA A 378 9.00 11.96 2.78
CA ALA A 378 9.94 11.13 3.53
C ALA A 378 11.24 10.88 2.73
N ARG A 379 11.13 10.55 1.44
CA ARG A 379 12.29 10.41 0.54
C ARG A 379 13.08 11.71 0.41
N ASP A 380 12.39 12.83 0.24
CA ASP A 380 13.03 14.13 0.10
C ASP A 380 13.70 14.56 1.43
N ALA A 381 13.11 14.23 2.58
CA ALA A 381 13.70 14.46 3.90
C ALA A 381 15.01 13.66 4.10
N VAL A 382 15.06 12.41 3.63
CA VAL A 382 16.30 11.62 3.61
C VAL A 382 17.37 12.30 2.76
N ASN A 383 17.00 12.75 1.56
CA ASN A 383 17.93 13.36 0.61
C ASN A 383 18.45 14.73 1.10
N SER A 384 17.59 15.54 1.71
CA SER A 384 17.94 16.89 2.18
C SER A 384 18.56 16.93 3.58
N GLY A 385 18.37 15.87 4.37
CA GLY A 385 18.73 15.85 5.80
C GLY A 385 17.88 16.77 6.67
N ARG A 386 16.72 17.22 6.18
CA ARG A 386 15.81 18.15 6.84
C ARG A 386 14.39 17.61 6.87
N SER A 387 13.53 18.18 7.71
CA SER A 387 12.11 17.89 7.63
C SER A 387 11.49 18.56 6.40
N GLU A 388 10.68 17.82 5.64
CA GLU A 388 10.04 18.29 4.41
C GLU A 388 8.53 18.47 4.59
N PRO A 389 7.91 19.49 3.97
CA PRO A 389 6.47 19.68 4.01
C PRO A 389 5.75 18.57 3.23
N VAL A 390 4.60 18.13 3.75
CA VAL A 390 3.71 17.23 3.02
C VAL A 390 2.79 18.05 2.14
N ARG A 391 2.81 17.76 0.84
CA ARG A 391 1.92 18.39 -0.12
C ARG A 391 0.48 17.92 0.10
N ARG A 392 -0.47 18.87 0.08
CA ARG A 392 -1.90 18.62 0.23
C ARG A 392 -2.62 18.80 -1.10
N PHE A 393 -3.75 18.10 -1.26
CA PHE A 393 -4.61 18.15 -2.44
C PHE A 393 -6.05 18.41 -1.98
N GLY A 394 -6.77 19.30 -2.70
CA GLY A 394 -8.13 19.69 -2.36
C GLY A 394 -8.20 20.97 -1.51
N ASN A 395 -9.44 21.44 -1.24
CA ASN A 395 -9.74 22.70 -0.55
C ASN A 395 -9.57 22.63 1.00
N SER A 396 -8.59 21.92 1.51
CA SER A 396 -8.28 22.04 2.94
C SER A 396 -7.72 23.45 3.21
N PRO A 397 -8.32 24.23 4.12
CA PRO A 397 -7.82 25.57 4.42
C PRO A 397 -6.36 25.48 4.86
N THR A 398 -5.51 26.27 4.23
CA THR A 398 -4.12 26.48 4.63
C THR A 398 -4.12 27.18 5.99
N GLY A 399 -4.16 26.43 7.07
CA GLY A 399 -3.96 26.99 8.42
C GLY A 399 -2.58 27.65 8.48
N ALA A 400 -2.51 28.89 8.94
CA ALA A 400 -1.29 29.62 9.15
C ALA A 400 -0.32 28.80 10.01
N PHE A 401 0.95 28.85 9.65
CA PHE A 401 2.04 28.20 10.38
C PHE A 401 2.11 28.76 11.82
N ILE A 402 1.62 28.01 12.79
CA ILE A 402 1.92 28.27 14.21
C ILE A 402 3.05 27.30 14.56
N ASP A 403 4.25 27.86 14.79
CA ASP A 403 5.40 27.12 15.28
C ASP A 403 5.06 26.57 16.69
N PRO A 404 4.98 25.26 16.90
CA PRO A 404 4.59 24.70 18.20
C PRO A 404 5.65 24.85 19.28
N ILE A 405 6.84 25.38 18.96
CA ILE A 405 7.96 25.56 19.91
C ILE A 405 7.95 26.96 20.57
N GLY A 406 7.05 27.84 20.18
CA GLY A 406 7.12 29.27 20.52
C GLY A 406 6.07 29.83 21.47
N LYS A 407 5.42 29.07 22.38
CA LYS A 407 4.72 29.68 23.54
C LYS A 407 4.68 28.72 24.72
N ALA A 408 5.37 29.06 25.76
CA ALA A 408 5.09 28.57 27.11
C ALA A 408 3.62 28.87 27.44
N HIS A 409 2.85 27.86 27.76
CA HIS A 409 1.53 28.03 28.35
C HIS A 409 1.74 28.45 29.79
N ASP A 410 1.46 29.71 30.12
CA ASP A 410 1.21 30.14 31.49
C ASP A 410 -0.01 29.38 32.01
N HIS A 411 0.24 28.47 32.93
CA HIS A 411 -0.83 27.84 33.71
C HIS A 411 -1.33 28.83 34.74
N GLN A 412 -2.54 29.32 34.58
CA GLN A 412 -3.40 29.79 35.65
C GLN A 412 -4.49 28.77 35.92
#